data_f69560fc1d4ef083a1f41edaac711ec5
#
_entry.id   f69560fc1d4ef083a1f41edaac711ec5
#
_cell.length_a   1.000
_cell.length_b   1.000
_cell.length_c   1.000
_cell.angle_alpha   90.00
_cell.angle_beta   90.00
_cell.angle_gamma   90.00
#
_symmetry.space_group_name_H-M   'P 1'
#
loop_
_entity.id
_entity.type
_entity.pdbx_description
1 polymer ?
#
loop_
_entity_poly.entity_id
_entity_poly.type
_entity_poly.pdbx_seq_one_letter_code
_entity_poly.pdbx_strand_id
1 'polypeptide(L)'
;MELANLAHFLPLGDQAPVYLFSRSSERLPLWFKSLPWAGRIKHLRTNFLPPEVGLREHQAGGFAVRVSDPERAILEFLLHQTMDEAGYEHAKLVFEGLGTLRPSLVQTLLEKCTSVKVKRLFLHLAELHRHPWFQQLELTKVSLGSGKRVLVPGGRLDPKYLITVPAAKEMPSDAP
;
A
#
# COMPACT_ATOMS: atom_id res chain seq x y z
N MET A 1 6.70 4.69 5.59
CA MET A 1 7.77 3.79 5.12
C MET A 1 9.15 4.42 5.28
N GLU A 2 9.32 5.70 4.94
CA GLU A 2 10.56 6.44 5.12
C GLU A 2 11.09 6.41 6.57
N LEU A 3 10.23 6.66 7.55
CA LEU A 3 10.59 6.61 8.98
C LEU A 3 10.95 5.21 9.51
N ALA A 4 10.80 4.17 8.71
CA ALA A 4 11.15 2.79 9.06
C ALA A 4 12.34 2.27 8.25
N ASN A 5 13.13 3.14 7.60
CA ASN A 5 14.24 2.80 6.71
C ASN A 5 13.87 1.86 5.53
N LEU A 6 12.60 1.87 5.12
CA LEU A 6 12.09 1.12 3.97
C LEU A 6 11.99 1.99 2.71
N ALA A 7 12.75 3.10 2.71
CA ALA A 7 12.63 4.16 1.71
C ALA A 7 13.57 3.98 0.50
N HIS A 8 14.20 2.84 0.30
CA HIS A 8 15.18 2.65 -0.77
C HIS A 8 14.65 2.94 -2.19
N PHE A 9 13.33 2.99 -2.36
CA PHE A 9 12.66 3.23 -3.63
C PHE A 9 11.79 4.49 -3.63
N LEU A 10 11.92 5.35 -2.62
CA LEU A 10 11.24 6.65 -2.59
C LEU A 10 12.14 7.73 -3.21
N PRO A 11 11.56 8.76 -3.84
CA PRO A 11 12.33 9.88 -4.33
C PRO A 11 13.17 10.49 -3.21
N LEU A 12 14.48 10.54 -3.39
CA LEU A 12 15.38 11.22 -2.48
C LEU A 12 15.22 12.73 -2.69
N GLY A 13 14.84 13.45 -1.65
CA GLY A 13 14.81 14.91 -1.64
C GLY A 13 13.66 15.52 -0.85
N ASP A 14 13.79 16.81 -0.54
CA ASP A 14 12.81 17.64 0.18
C ASP A 14 11.45 17.80 -0.51
N GLN A 15 11.28 17.23 -1.68
CA GLN A 15 10.08 17.34 -2.52
C GLN A 15 9.11 16.15 -2.39
N ALA A 16 9.44 15.12 -1.62
CA ALA A 16 8.56 13.96 -1.46
C ALA A 16 7.21 14.36 -0.84
N PRO A 17 6.08 13.90 -1.40
CA PRO A 17 4.77 14.21 -0.85
C PRO A 17 4.56 13.54 0.50
N VAL A 18 3.98 14.27 1.44
CA VAL A 18 3.54 13.74 2.73
C VAL A 18 2.07 13.36 2.62
N TYR A 19 1.76 12.11 2.92
CA TYR A 19 0.40 11.60 2.90
C TYR A 19 -0.22 11.68 4.28
N LEU A 20 -1.33 12.40 4.40
CA LEU A 20 -2.15 12.48 5.62
C LEU A 20 -3.42 11.67 5.39
N PHE A 21 -3.63 10.67 6.23
CA PHE A 21 -4.85 9.87 6.23
C PHE A 21 -5.78 10.32 7.36
N SER A 22 -7.05 10.48 7.07
CA SER A 22 -8.08 10.74 8.06
C SER A 22 -9.38 10.01 7.71
N ARG A 23 -10.31 9.96 8.64
CA ARG A 23 -11.65 9.42 8.38
C ARG A 23 -12.35 10.24 7.31
N SER A 24 -13.24 9.62 6.55
CA SER A 24 -13.97 10.29 5.47
C SER A 24 -14.79 11.50 5.92
N SER A 25 -15.20 11.54 7.20
CA SER A 25 -15.92 12.67 7.82
C SER A 25 -15.02 13.84 8.24
N GLU A 26 -13.72 13.63 8.36
CA GLU A 26 -12.77 14.63 8.87
C GLU A 26 -12.26 15.53 7.76
N ARG A 27 -12.00 16.81 8.09
CA ARG A 27 -11.43 17.78 7.17
C ARG A 27 -10.27 18.51 7.83
N LEU A 28 -9.25 18.83 7.06
CA LEU A 28 -8.18 19.71 7.52
C LEU A 28 -8.71 21.14 7.73
N PRO A 29 -8.29 21.80 8.82
CA PRO A 29 -8.62 23.20 9.06
C PRO A 29 -8.17 24.11 7.90
N LEU A 30 -8.87 25.22 7.70
CA LEU A 30 -8.52 26.16 6.63
C LEU A 30 -7.12 26.74 6.81
N TRP A 31 -6.74 27.08 8.04
CA TRP A 31 -5.40 27.59 8.34
C TRP A 31 -4.29 26.64 7.90
N PHE A 32 -4.51 25.31 8.06
CA PHE A 32 -3.54 24.31 7.65
C PHE A 32 -3.32 24.31 6.13
N LYS A 33 -4.38 24.53 5.35
CA LYS A 33 -4.33 24.57 3.89
C LYS A 33 -3.65 25.81 3.33
N SER A 34 -3.58 26.90 4.11
CA SER A 34 -2.94 28.15 3.69
C SER A 34 -1.44 28.20 3.95
N LEU A 35 -0.87 27.16 4.58
CA LEU A 35 0.56 27.15 4.93
C LEU A 35 1.44 26.79 3.71
N PRO A 36 2.69 27.28 3.64
CA PRO A 36 3.58 27.10 2.48
C PRO A 36 3.82 25.63 2.11
N TRP A 37 3.77 24.73 3.08
CA TRP A 37 3.95 23.28 2.84
C TRP A 37 2.69 22.55 2.37
N ALA A 38 1.54 23.23 2.31
CA ALA A 38 0.26 22.58 1.95
C ALA A 38 0.31 21.90 0.57
N GLY A 39 1.10 22.42 -0.38
CA GLY A 39 1.30 21.82 -1.70
C GLY A 39 2.02 20.47 -1.69
N ARG A 40 2.78 20.17 -0.62
CA ARG A 40 3.47 18.89 -0.43
C ARG A 40 2.59 17.84 0.24
N ILE A 41 1.43 18.24 0.76
CA ILE A 41 0.57 17.37 1.55
C ILE A 41 -0.54 16.82 0.67
N LYS A 42 -0.64 15.50 0.62
CA LYS A 42 -1.75 14.77 0.01
C LYS A 42 -2.69 14.29 1.12
N HIS A 43 -3.80 15.02 1.32
CA HIS A 43 -4.79 14.62 2.31
C HIS A 43 -5.81 13.64 1.72
N LEU A 44 -5.87 12.46 2.31
CA LEU A 44 -6.65 11.32 1.87
C LEU A 44 -7.67 10.94 2.93
N ARG A 45 -8.95 11.10 2.59
CA ARG A 45 -10.05 10.78 3.50
C ARG A 45 -10.64 9.42 3.15
N THR A 46 -10.54 8.47 4.06
CA THR A 46 -10.97 7.10 3.80
C THR A 46 -11.29 6.34 5.09
N ASN A 47 -12.15 5.34 4.99
CA ASN A 47 -12.48 4.41 6.07
C ASN A 47 -12.14 2.96 5.68
N PHE A 48 -11.18 2.76 4.77
CA PHE A 48 -10.90 1.41 4.26
C PHE A 48 -10.13 0.53 5.27
N LEU A 49 -9.46 1.14 6.25
CA LEU A 49 -8.81 0.45 7.38
C LEU A 49 -9.37 0.94 8.72
N PRO A 50 -9.28 0.10 9.75
CA PRO A 50 -9.68 0.51 11.10
C PRO A 50 -8.80 1.68 11.59
N PRO A 51 -9.39 2.67 12.30
CA PRO A 51 -8.72 3.94 12.57
C PRO A 51 -7.50 3.82 13.49
N GLU A 52 -7.46 2.82 14.39
CA GLU A 52 -6.42 2.75 15.43
C GLU A 52 -5.44 1.57 15.24
N VAL A 53 -5.61 0.75 14.21
CA VAL A 53 -4.77 -0.44 14.00
C VAL A 53 -3.60 -0.13 13.09
N GLY A 54 -2.39 -0.50 13.51
CA GLY A 54 -1.16 -0.31 12.74
C GLY A 54 -0.68 1.15 12.72
N LEU A 55 -0.92 1.87 13.82
CA LEU A 55 -0.38 3.20 14.06
C LEU A 55 0.58 3.16 15.25
N ARG A 56 1.63 3.94 15.18
CA ARG A 56 2.57 4.19 16.28
C ARG A 56 2.78 5.67 16.49
N GLU A 57 3.19 6.05 17.66
CA GLU A 57 3.63 7.41 17.95
C GLU A 57 5.08 7.62 17.48
N HIS A 58 5.31 8.74 16.86
CA HIS A 58 6.63 9.23 16.49
C HIS A 58 6.85 10.60 17.12
N GLN A 59 7.93 10.70 17.88
CA GLN A 59 8.29 11.96 18.53
C GLN A 59 8.97 12.90 17.53
N ALA A 60 8.44 14.09 17.36
CA ALA A 60 8.93 15.11 16.43
C ALA A 60 9.07 16.45 17.15
N GLY A 61 10.27 16.78 17.63
CA GLY A 61 10.58 18.10 18.15
C GLY A 61 9.67 18.59 19.29
N GLY A 62 9.33 17.74 20.26
CA GLY A 62 8.55 18.11 21.43
C GLY A 62 7.04 17.84 21.33
N PHE A 63 6.58 17.25 20.24
CA PHE A 63 5.21 16.73 20.10
C PHE A 63 5.22 15.33 19.49
N ALA A 64 4.16 14.58 19.70
CA ALA A 64 3.98 13.26 19.12
C ALA A 64 3.02 13.32 17.93
N VAL A 65 3.37 12.62 16.85
CA VAL A 65 2.49 12.40 15.69
C VAL A 65 2.23 10.91 15.52
N ARG A 66 1.03 10.55 15.12
CA ARG A 66 0.72 9.17 14.75
C ARG A 66 1.16 8.90 13.34
N VAL A 67 1.97 7.88 13.16
CA VAL A 67 2.45 7.43 11.85
C VAL A 67 2.05 5.98 11.61
N SER A 68 1.82 5.63 10.35
CA SER A 68 1.49 4.26 9.97
C SER A 68 2.69 3.34 10.15
N ASP A 69 2.47 2.20 10.79
CA ASP A 69 3.42 1.08 10.75
C ASP A 69 3.57 0.56 9.32
N PRO A 70 4.67 -0.15 8.99
CA PRO A 70 4.90 -0.66 7.63
C PRO A 70 3.73 -1.48 7.06
N GLU A 71 3.09 -2.32 7.90
CA GLU A 71 1.96 -3.16 7.53
C GLU A 71 0.73 -2.33 7.09
N ARG A 72 0.48 -1.23 7.77
CA ARG A 72 -0.57 -0.28 7.41
C ARG A 72 -0.17 0.57 6.22
N ALA A 73 1.04 1.10 6.24
CA ALA A 73 1.55 2.00 5.22
C ALA A 73 1.54 1.36 3.82
N ILE A 74 1.86 0.06 3.71
CA ILE A 74 1.79 -0.62 2.41
C ILE A 74 0.36 -0.75 1.89
N LEU A 75 -0.63 -1.01 2.74
CA LEU A 75 -2.04 -1.04 2.32
C LEU A 75 -2.53 0.35 1.88
N GLU A 76 -2.11 1.39 2.59
CA GLU A 76 -2.39 2.78 2.25
C GLU A 76 -1.72 3.18 0.92
N PHE A 77 -0.49 2.77 0.69
CA PHE A 77 0.21 2.94 -0.57
C PHE A 77 -0.57 2.29 -1.73
N LEU A 78 -0.96 1.01 -1.60
CA LEU A 78 -1.70 0.29 -2.64
C LEU A 78 -3.09 0.88 -2.94
N LEU A 79 -3.71 1.54 -1.96
CA LEU A 79 -4.99 2.21 -2.18
C LEU A 79 -4.87 3.35 -3.21
N HIS A 80 -3.77 4.09 -3.14
CA HIS A 80 -3.53 5.30 -3.92
C HIS A 80 -2.69 5.08 -5.16
N GLN A 81 -1.92 4.00 -5.21
CA GLN A 81 -1.09 3.70 -6.37
C GLN A 81 -1.95 3.53 -7.62
N THR A 82 -1.62 4.29 -8.66
CA THR A 82 -2.14 4.04 -10.00
C THR A 82 -1.63 2.70 -10.49
N MET A 83 -2.53 1.81 -10.90
CA MET A 83 -2.17 0.48 -11.35
C MET A 83 -2.06 0.44 -12.88
N ASP A 84 -1.24 1.30 -13.44
CA ASP A 84 -0.63 1.12 -14.75
C ASP A 84 0.62 0.24 -14.64
N GLU A 85 1.32 0.02 -15.76
CA GLU A 85 2.53 -0.80 -15.77
C GLU A 85 3.60 -0.26 -14.81
N ALA A 86 3.87 1.05 -14.84
CA ALA A 86 4.87 1.69 -13.99
C ALA A 86 4.51 1.61 -12.50
N GLY A 87 3.24 1.83 -12.18
CA GLY A 87 2.76 1.74 -10.80
C GLY A 87 2.79 0.32 -10.24
N TYR A 88 2.52 -0.68 -11.08
CA TYR A 88 2.64 -2.08 -10.67
C TYR A 88 4.10 -2.48 -10.43
N GLU A 89 5.02 -2.10 -11.33
CA GLU A 89 6.47 -2.35 -11.14
C GLU A 89 6.99 -1.64 -9.89
N HIS A 90 6.58 -0.40 -9.66
CA HIS A 90 6.91 0.31 -8.41
C HIS A 90 6.38 -0.45 -7.18
N ALA A 91 5.14 -0.95 -7.22
CA ALA A 91 4.60 -1.74 -6.13
C ALA A 91 5.39 -3.03 -5.88
N LYS A 92 5.87 -3.72 -6.92
CA LYS A 92 6.75 -4.88 -6.79
C LYS A 92 8.05 -4.52 -6.07
N LEU A 93 8.73 -3.46 -6.50
CA LEU A 93 9.98 -3.00 -5.87
C LEU A 93 9.77 -2.67 -4.38
N VAL A 94 8.66 -2.00 -4.04
CA VAL A 94 8.33 -1.72 -2.63
C VAL A 94 8.13 -3.02 -1.85
N PHE A 95 7.43 -4.00 -2.43
CA PHE A 95 7.20 -5.30 -1.77
C PHE A 95 8.47 -6.10 -1.54
N GLU A 96 9.45 -5.99 -2.41
CA GLU A 96 10.77 -6.65 -2.23
C GLU A 96 11.40 -6.30 -0.87
N GLY A 97 11.28 -5.05 -0.43
CA GLY A 97 11.79 -4.58 0.86
C GLY A 97 10.97 -4.99 2.09
N LEU A 98 9.81 -5.65 1.95
CA LEU A 98 8.88 -5.92 3.04
C LEU A 98 9.07 -7.30 3.72
N GLY A 99 10.30 -7.79 3.80
CA GLY A 99 10.61 -9.11 4.39
C GLY A 99 10.29 -9.26 5.89
N THR A 100 10.11 -8.17 6.62
CA THR A 100 10.02 -8.14 8.09
C THR A 100 8.66 -7.73 8.64
N LEU A 101 7.59 -7.78 7.84
CA LEU A 101 6.24 -7.46 8.33
C LEU A 101 5.78 -8.44 9.42
N ARG A 102 5.03 -7.93 10.40
CA ARG A 102 4.44 -8.71 11.49
C ARG A 102 3.18 -9.44 11.00
N PRO A 103 3.15 -10.78 10.91
CA PRO A 103 2.05 -11.52 10.31
C PRO A 103 0.70 -11.27 11.00
N SER A 104 0.69 -11.20 12.33
CA SER A 104 -0.53 -10.96 13.12
C SER A 104 -1.17 -9.60 12.84
N LEU A 105 -0.35 -8.56 12.63
CA LEU A 105 -0.85 -7.23 12.30
C LEU A 105 -1.33 -7.17 10.84
N VAL A 106 -0.60 -7.78 9.90
CA VAL A 106 -1.02 -7.94 8.51
C VAL A 106 -2.37 -8.64 8.45
N GLN A 107 -2.53 -9.77 9.16
CA GLN A 107 -3.78 -10.53 9.22
C GLN A 107 -4.93 -9.65 9.70
N THR A 108 -4.76 -8.97 10.83
CA THR A 108 -5.79 -8.09 11.40
C THR A 108 -6.20 -6.98 10.43
N LEU A 109 -5.22 -6.36 9.75
CA LEU A 109 -5.47 -5.30 8.79
C LEU A 109 -6.21 -5.82 7.56
N LEU A 110 -5.83 -7.00 7.02
CA LEU A 110 -6.48 -7.60 5.86
C LEU A 110 -7.92 -8.02 6.15
N GLU A 111 -8.18 -8.61 7.31
CA GLU A 111 -9.54 -8.99 7.71
C GLU A 111 -10.46 -7.77 7.81
N LYS A 112 -9.97 -6.69 8.40
CA LYS A 112 -10.75 -5.46 8.63
C LYS A 112 -10.71 -4.49 7.44
N CYS A 113 -9.86 -4.70 6.45
CA CYS A 113 -9.81 -3.87 5.25
C CYS A 113 -11.10 -4.03 4.42
N THR A 114 -11.71 -2.91 4.05
CA THR A 114 -12.93 -2.92 3.23
C THR A 114 -12.66 -2.89 1.73
N SER A 115 -11.42 -2.59 1.32
CA SER A 115 -11.05 -2.51 -0.10
C SER A 115 -10.64 -3.87 -0.66
N VAL A 116 -11.52 -4.49 -1.44
CA VAL A 116 -11.24 -5.73 -2.16
C VAL A 116 -10.03 -5.59 -3.11
N LYS A 117 -9.92 -4.44 -3.79
CA LYS A 117 -8.78 -4.12 -4.66
C LYS A 117 -7.46 -4.25 -3.89
N VAL A 118 -7.36 -3.56 -2.76
CA VAL A 118 -6.13 -3.52 -1.95
C VAL A 118 -5.79 -4.90 -1.41
N LYS A 119 -6.76 -5.63 -0.86
CA LYS A 119 -6.54 -6.99 -0.33
C LYS A 119 -5.99 -7.94 -1.36
N ARG A 120 -6.62 -7.99 -2.53
CA ARG A 120 -6.20 -8.90 -3.61
C ARG A 120 -4.83 -8.55 -4.16
N LEU A 121 -4.56 -7.26 -4.38
CA LEU A 121 -3.26 -6.79 -4.87
C LEU A 121 -2.15 -7.04 -3.85
N PHE A 122 -2.42 -6.77 -2.57
CA PHE A 122 -1.47 -7.06 -1.48
C PHE A 122 -1.08 -8.54 -1.44
N LEU A 123 -2.07 -9.42 -1.44
CA LEU A 123 -1.82 -10.86 -1.37
C LEU A 123 -1.11 -11.40 -2.62
N HIS A 124 -1.48 -10.89 -3.80
CA HIS A 124 -0.80 -11.22 -5.05
C HIS A 124 0.69 -10.85 -5.00
N LEU A 125 1.02 -9.62 -4.61
CA LEU A 125 2.39 -9.15 -4.51
C LEU A 125 3.18 -9.87 -3.41
N ALA A 126 2.56 -10.10 -2.25
CA ALA A 126 3.19 -10.83 -1.15
C ALA A 126 3.54 -12.28 -1.52
N GLU A 127 2.66 -12.97 -2.23
CA GLU A 127 2.92 -14.32 -2.72
C GLU A 127 4.02 -14.33 -3.79
N LEU A 128 4.04 -13.35 -4.69
CA LEU A 128 5.05 -13.20 -5.74
C LEU A 128 6.47 -13.13 -5.12
N HIS A 129 6.62 -12.39 -4.04
CA HIS A 129 7.90 -12.21 -3.35
C HIS A 129 8.24 -13.32 -2.34
N ARG A 130 7.30 -14.26 -2.08
CA ARG A 130 7.52 -15.43 -1.19
C ARG A 130 8.06 -15.07 0.19
N HIS A 131 7.62 -13.95 0.75
CA HIS A 131 8.05 -13.55 2.08
C HIS A 131 7.68 -14.58 3.15
N PRO A 132 8.57 -14.88 4.13
CA PRO A 132 8.31 -15.88 5.17
C PRO A 132 7.03 -15.61 5.99
N TRP A 133 6.72 -14.36 6.24
CA TRP A 133 5.52 -13.97 6.97
C TRP A 133 4.21 -14.28 6.22
N PHE A 134 4.25 -14.38 4.88
CA PHE A 134 3.06 -14.67 4.08
C PHE A 134 2.49 -16.06 4.39
N GLN A 135 3.35 -17.05 4.66
CA GLN A 135 2.91 -18.42 5.00
C GLN A 135 2.21 -18.52 6.35
N GLN A 136 2.33 -17.50 7.20
CA GLN A 136 1.70 -17.42 8.51
C GLN A 136 0.30 -16.78 8.44
N LEU A 137 -0.15 -16.36 7.26
CA LEU A 137 -1.47 -15.76 7.08
C LEU A 137 -2.55 -16.82 6.88
N GLU A 138 -3.68 -16.62 7.53
CA GLU A 138 -4.88 -17.43 7.37
C GLU A 138 -5.79 -16.84 6.27
N LEU A 139 -5.49 -17.14 5.01
CA LEU A 139 -6.17 -16.53 3.86
C LEU A 139 -7.68 -16.81 3.83
N THR A 140 -8.13 -17.90 4.43
CA THR A 140 -9.56 -18.25 4.55
C THR A 140 -10.36 -17.25 5.39
N LYS A 141 -9.71 -16.53 6.29
CA LYS A 141 -10.34 -15.48 7.10
C LYS A 141 -10.41 -14.13 6.38
N VAL A 142 -9.73 -13.98 5.24
CA VAL A 142 -9.70 -12.73 4.49
C VAL A 142 -10.76 -12.75 3.40
N SER A 143 -11.84 -12.00 3.58
CA SER A 143 -12.86 -11.86 2.55
C SER A 143 -12.34 -11.10 1.33
N LEU A 144 -12.19 -11.78 0.21
CA LEU A 144 -11.74 -11.20 -1.06
C LEU A 144 -12.89 -10.76 -1.97
N GLY A 145 -14.15 -10.88 -1.51
CA GLY A 145 -15.32 -10.55 -2.33
C GLY A 145 -15.44 -11.46 -3.57
N SER A 146 -16.36 -11.13 -4.45
CA SER A 146 -16.64 -11.89 -5.69
C SER A 146 -16.26 -11.10 -6.95
N GLY A 147 -16.17 -11.80 -8.09
CA GLY A 147 -15.93 -11.25 -9.42
C GLY A 147 -14.50 -10.69 -9.62
N LYS A 148 -14.11 -10.56 -10.87
CA LYS A 148 -12.79 -10.01 -11.22
C LYS A 148 -12.71 -8.49 -10.98
N ARG A 149 -11.51 -8.00 -10.71
CA ARG A 149 -11.20 -6.56 -10.66
C ARG A 149 -10.15 -6.23 -11.71
N VAL A 150 -10.50 -5.31 -12.60
CA VAL A 150 -9.55 -4.79 -13.59
C VAL A 150 -8.69 -3.75 -12.88
N LEU A 151 -7.41 -4.06 -12.66
CA LEU A 151 -6.43 -3.11 -12.15
C LEU A 151 -5.67 -2.47 -13.30
N VAL A 152 -5.24 -3.31 -14.26
CA VAL A 152 -4.55 -2.89 -15.47
C VAL A 152 -5.45 -3.22 -16.66
N PRO A 153 -5.96 -2.21 -17.39
CA PRO A 153 -6.71 -2.45 -18.63
C PRO A 153 -5.85 -3.23 -19.64
N GLY A 154 -6.41 -4.27 -20.25
CA GLY A 154 -5.66 -5.12 -21.20
C GLY A 154 -4.62 -6.05 -20.57
N GLY A 155 -4.48 -6.04 -19.26
CA GLY A 155 -3.54 -6.90 -18.53
C GLY A 155 -3.98 -8.37 -18.47
N ARG A 156 -3.06 -9.24 -18.03
CA ARG A 156 -3.31 -10.67 -17.80
C ARG A 156 -4.09 -10.87 -16.50
N LEU A 157 -5.10 -11.72 -16.54
CA LEU A 157 -5.85 -12.11 -15.34
C LEU A 157 -5.02 -13.04 -14.45
N ASP A 158 -4.87 -12.69 -13.19
CA ASP A 158 -4.48 -13.62 -12.13
C ASP A 158 -5.72 -14.40 -11.67
N PRO A 159 -5.78 -15.73 -11.91
CA PRO A 159 -6.97 -16.51 -11.60
C PRO A 159 -7.19 -16.72 -10.10
N LYS A 160 -6.11 -16.68 -9.30
CA LYS A 160 -6.17 -16.89 -7.84
C LYS A 160 -6.79 -15.69 -7.14
N TYR A 161 -6.33 -14.49 -7.48
CA TYR A 161 -6.78 -13.26 -6.84
C TYR A 161 -7.84 -12.51 -7.65
N LEU A 162 -8.16 -12.98 -8.86
CA LEU A 162 -9.17 -12.38 -9.75
C LEU A 162 -8.91 -10.89 -10.01
N ILE A 163 -7.65 -10.54 -10.26
CA ILE A 163 -7.20 -9.19 -10.64
C ILE A 163 -6.48 -9.25 -11.98
N THR A 164 -6.55 -8.17 -12.77
CA THR A 164 -5.68 -8.03 -13.93
C THR A 164 -4.38 -7.35 -13.54
N VAL A 165 -3.26 -7.95 -13.93
CA VAL A 165 -1.90 -7.43 -13.74
C VAL A 165 -1.26 -7.18 -15.11
N PRO A 166 -0.18 -6.39 -15.23
CA PRO A 166 0.52 -6.24 -16.50
C PRO A 166 0.86 -7.59 -17.11
N ALA A 167 0.75 -7.72 -18.42
CA ALA A 167 1.29 -8.87 -19.12
C ALA A 167 2.81 -8.89 -18.91
N ALA A 168 3.39 -10.06 -18.65
CA ALA A 168 4.84 -10.19 -18.66
C ALA A 168 5.35 -9.72 -20.04
N LYS A 169 6.29 -8.78 -20.07
CA LYS A 169 7.01 -8.50 -21.32
C LYS A 169 7.75 -9.76 -21.68
N GLU A 170 7.39 -10.37 -22.79
CA GLU A 170 8.25 -11.36 -23.42
C GLU A 170 9.57 -10.64 -23.70
N MET A 171 10.64 -11.06 -23.04
CA MET A 171 11.98 -10.65 -23.46
C MET A 171 12.12 -11.09 -24.92
N PRO A 172 12.54 -10.19 -25.83
CA PRO A 172 12.84 -10.65 -27.17
C PRO A 172 13.81 -11.82 -27.03
N SER A 173 13.42 -12.97 -27.55
CA SER A 173 14.31 -14.10 -27.75
C SER A 173 15.43 -13.58 -28.64
N ASP A 174 16.63 -13.37 -28.07
CA ASP A 174 17.82 -13.23 -28.90
C ASP A 174 17.93 -14.53 -29.71
N ALA A 175 17.42 -14.47 -30.92
CA ALA A 175 17.66 -15.50 -31.92
C ALA A 175 19.11 -15.37 -32.36
N PRO A 176 19.82 -16.48 -32.58
CA PRO A 176 21.24 -16.56 -32.89
C PRO A 176 21.65 -15.88 -34.16
#